data_e539faa3ce5ebdcdc785ceafe290b15a
#
_entry.id   e539faa3ce5ebdcdc785ceafe290b15a
#
_cell.length_a   1.000
_cell.length_b   1.000
_cell.length_c   1.000
_cell.angle_alpha   90.00
_cell.angle_beta   90.00
_cell.angle_gamma   90.00
#
_symmetry.space_group_name_H-M   'P 1'
#
loop_
_entity.id
_entity.type
_entity.pdbx_description
1 polymer ?
#
loop_
_entity_poly.entity_id
_entity_poly.type
_entity_poly.pdbx_seq_one_letter_code
_entity_poly.pdbx_strand_id
1 'polypeptide(L)'
;LLINNAVTGRNVSLVLKTEKLHKALNVIHGEIFGVSRRINLVIFGKGTVGGTLINQVIAAHDNILQRKNISLRIVAIANSQKILTAAKGIGKGWEEAFEREAVPYNFDTLQAFVDKNHLENLIAVDVTASKTFVDNYIPLIKSGYDLVSANKIANTISFSFYQELRKTLKQYQKTYLYETNVGAGLPLIDTIRLLHHSGENITRIKGIFSGTLSYLFNTFSAEDKPFSEVLQHAINSGYTEPDPREDLCGNDVGRKLLILARELDLGNEFTDVKIQNLIPEHLREGSVEDFLQRLDEFNAPYQQIKEAQEPDHVLRYVGDLHGDLASTNTVQLDVSLVSVPRNSALGQVKGADSIFEIYTESYGDNPIV
;
A
#
# COMPACT_ATOMS: atom_id res chain seq x y z
N LEU A 1 14.90 -8.15 -31.93
CA LEU A 1 13.88 -9.07 -32.45
C LEU A 1 13.54 -8.66 -33.88
N LEU A 2 13.70 -9.55 -34.84
CA LEU A 2 13.17 -9.39 -36.20
C LEU A 2 12.04 -10.38 -36.39
N ILE A 3 10.92 -9.92 -36.94
CA ILE A 3 9.76 -10.75 -37.24
C ILE A 3 9.54 -10.73 -38.73
N ASN A 4 9.45 -11.90 -39.33
CA ASN A 4 9.11 -12.09 -40.76
C ASN A 4 7.87 -12.93 -40.86
N ASN A 5 6.83 -12.41 -41.48
CA ASN A 5 5.60 -13.14 -41.79
C ASN A 5 5.65 -13.62 -43.22
N ALA A 6 5.40 -14.93 -43.45
CA ALA A 6 5.21 -15.44 -44.81
C ALA A 6 3.95 -14.81 -45.43
N VAL A 7 4.00 -14.56 -46.75
CA VAL A 7 2.88 -14.00 -47.53
C VAL A 7 1.58 -14.81 -47.37
N THR A 8 1.72 -16.10 -47.08
CA THR A 8 0.57 -17.03 -46.86
C THR A 8 -0.02 -16.96 -45.43
N GLY A 9 0.60 -16.23 -44.52
CA GLY A 9 0.21 -16.18 -43.11
C GLY A 9 0.39 -17.50 -42.34
N ARG A 10 0.95 -18.53 -42.95
CA ARG A 10 1.11 -19.86 -42.33
C ARG A 10 2.39 -20.01 -41.48
N ASN A 11 3.38 -19.20 -41.73
CA ASN A 11 4.66 -19.26 -41.05
C ASN A 11 5.05 -17.87 -40.52
N VAL A 12 5.50 -17.83 -39.27
CA VAL A 12 6.11 -16.65 -38.63
C VAL A 12 7.53 -17.05 -38.25
N SER A 13 8.51 -16.31 -38.77
CA SER A 13 9.91 -16.50 -38.39
C SER A 13 10.37 -15.42 -37.45
N LEU A 14 11.00 -15.82 -36.34
CA LEU A 14 11.53 -14.95 -35.34
C LEU A 14 13.06 -15.06 -35.30
N VAL A 15 13.77 -13.93 -35.45
CA VAL A 15 15.23 -13.88 -35.26
C VAL A 15 15.49 -13.16 -33.98
N LEU A 16 16.19 -13.80 -33.08
CA LEU A 16 16.53 -13.28 -31.74
C LEU A 16 17.93 -13.71 -31.33
N LYS A 17 18.49 -13.05 -30.32
CA LYS A 17 19.78 -13.45 -29.77
C LYS A 17 19.67 -14.84 -29.15
N THR A 18 20.70 -15.66 -29.29
CA THR A 18 20.75 -17.07 -28.83
C THR A 18 20.43 -17.18 -27.32
N GLU A 19 20.90 -16.25 -26.53
CA GLU A 19 20.62 -16.13 -25.07
C GLU A 19 19.11 -16.01 -24.75
N LYS A 20 18.29 -15.53 -25.68
CA LYS A 20 16.85 -15.36 -25.53
C LYS A 20 16.02 -16.53 -26.10
N LEU A 21 16.67 -17.55 -26.69
CA LEU A 21 15.99 -18.64 -27.35
C LEU A 21 15.04 -19.42 -26.44
N HIS A 22 15.55 -19.87 -25.29
CA HIS A 22 14.73 -20.65 -24.33
C HIS A 22 13.54 -19.84 -23.80
N LYS A 23 13.76 -18.56 -23.54
CA LYS A 23 12.67 -17.64 -23.11
C LYS A 23 11.60 -17.51 -24.18
N ALA A 24 12.00 -17.32 -25.45
CA ALA A 24 11.05 -17.22 -26.56
C ALA A 24 10.28 -18.49 -26.79
N LEU A 25 10.95 -19.65 -26.73
CA LEU A 25 10.29 -20.95 -26.85
C LEU A 25 9.26 -21.21 -25.77
N ASN A 26 9.57 -20.87 -24.52
CA ASN A 26 8.62 -21.03 -23.40
C ASN A 26 7.38 -20.17 -23.57
N VAL A 27 7.55 -18.90 -23.98
CA VAL A 27 6.43 -18.00 -24.24
C VAL A 27 5.55 -18.52 -25.38
N ILE A 28 6.15 -18.86 -26.52
CA ILE A 28 5.43 -19.37 -27.69
C ILE A 28 4.69 -20.66 -27.35
N HIS A 29 5.35 -21.59 -26.65
CA HIS A 29 4.74 -22.84 -26.22
C HIS A 29 3.56 -22.61 -25.28
N GLY A 30 3.70 -21.68 -24.31
CA GLY A 30 2.62 -21.31 -23.40
C GLY A 30 1.39 -20.75 -24.11
N GLU A 31 1.59 -19.87 -25.10
CA GLU A 31 0.50 -19.24 -25.83
C GLU A 31 -0.19 -20.19 -26.83
N ILE A 32 0.58 -21.07 -27.52
CA ILE A 32 0.03 -21.94 -28.56
C ILE A 32 -0.65 -23.18 -27.97
N PHE A 33 -0.11 -23.78 -26.93
CA PHE A 33 -0.59 -25.06 -26.39
C PHE A 33 -1.53 -24.93 -25.19
N GLY A 34 -1.99 -23.71 -24.88
CA GLY A 34 -2.98 -23.49 -23.85
C GLY A 34 -2.51 -23.87 -22.41
N VAL A 35 -1.20 -23.93 -22.21
CA VAL A 35 -0.64 -24.14 -20.88
C VAL A 35 -1.02 -22.94 -20.01
N SER A 36 -1.48 -23.19 -18.80
CA SER A 36 -1.83 -22.13 -17.85
C SER A 36 -0.73 -21.06 -17.76
N ARG A 37 -1.13 -19.78 -17.84
CA ARG A 37 -0.18 -18.66 -17.72
C ARG A 37 0.49 -18.75 -16.35
N ARG A 38 1.82 -18.90 -16.34
CA ARG A 38 2.61 -18.96 -15.11
C ARG A 38 2.95 -17.56 -14.65
N ILE A 39 2.66 -17.25 -13.40
CA ILE A 39 3.07 -16.02 -12.71
C ILE A 39 3.94 -16.44 -11.52
N ASN A 40 5.13 -15.89 -11.45
CA ASN A 40 6.13 -16.24 -10.45
C ASN A 40 6.30 -15.08 -9.45
N LEU A 41 5.95 -15.32 -8.20
CA LEU A 41 6.05 -14.35 -7.11
C LEU A 41 7.38 -14.50 -6.38
N VAL A 42 8.04 -13.38 -6.15
CA VAL A 42 9.16 -13.22 -5.24
C VAL A 42 8.71 -12.33 -4.10
N ILE A 43 8.56 -12.88 -2.90
CA ILE A 43 7.97 -12.18 -1.75
C ILE A 43 9.09 -11.72 -0.82
N PHE A 44 9.16 -10.42 -0.57
CA PHE A 44 10.07 -9.78 0.35
C PHE A 44 9.32 -9.38 1.62
N GLY A 45 9.69 -10.01 2.74
CA GLY A 45 9.04 -9.91 4.04
C GLY A 45 8.21 -11.15 4.37
N LYS A 46 8.53 -11.78 5.51
CA LYS A 46 7.82 -12.96 6.03
C LYS A 46 7.19 -12.73 7.41
N GLY A 47 6.99 -11.46 7.78
CA GLY A 47 6.27 -11.07 9.00
C GLY A 47 4.77 -11.35 8.89
N THR A 48 3.97 -10.75 9.76
CA THR A 48 2.53 -10.98 9.84
C THR A 48 1.83 -10.83 8.47
N VAL A 49 2.05 -9.71 7.78
CA VAL A 49 1.43 -9.44 6.47
C VAL A 49 1.95 -10.42 5.40
N GLY A 50 3.27 -10.61 5.33
CA GLY A 50 3.88 -11.51 4.35
C GLY A 50 3.51 -12.96 4.55
N GLY A 51 3.53 -13.48 5.79
CA GLY A 51 3.12 -14.84 6.11
C GLY A 51 1.66 -15.10 5.77
N THR A 52 0.78 -14.14 6.10
CA THR A 52 -0.64 -14.23 5.74
C THR A 52 -0.83 -14.29 4.23
N LEU A 53 -0.16 -13.40 3.48
CA LEU A 53 -0.22 -13.40 2.00
C LEU A 53 0.30 -14.72 1.41
N ILE A 54 1.44 -15.23 1.89
CA ILE A 54 2.00 -16.51 1.43
C ILE A 54 0.96 -17.64 1.61
N ASN A 55 0.37 -17.74 2.80
CA ASN A 55 -0.63 -18.76 3.09
C ASN A 55 -1.90 -18.61 2.23
N GLN A 56 -2.36 -17.38 1.98
CA GLN A 56 -3.50 -17.12 1.09
C GLN A 56 -3.20 -17.53 -0.36
N VAL A 57 -2.02 -17.20 -0.88
CA VAL A 57 -1.61 -17.57 -2.24
C VAL A 57 -1.55 -19.10 -2.38
N ILE A 58 -0.97 -19.80 -1.40
CA ILE A 58 -0.89 -21.26 -1.40
C ILE A 58 -2.30 -21.88 -1.37
N ALA A 59 -3.18 -21.37 -0.51
CA ALA A 59 -4.55 -21.87 -0.38
C ALA A 59 -5.41 -21.61 -1.63
N ALA A 60 -5.19 -20.47 -2.30
CA ALA A 60 -5.98 -20.06 -3.46
C ALA A 60 -5.47 -20.65 -4.80
N HIS A 61 -4.32 -21.34 -4.83
CA HIS A 61 -3.64 -21.79 -6.06
C HIS A 61 -4.56 -22.55 -7.02
N ASP A 62 -5.24 -23.60 -6.54
CA ASP A 62 -6.08 -24.46 -7.39
C ASP A 62 -7.33 -23.70 -7.89
N ASN A 63 -7.90 -22.86 -7.07
CA ASN A 63 -9.06 -22.04 -7.45
C ASN A 63 -8.69 -21.03 -8.55
N ILE A 64 -7.54 -20.36 -8.41
CA ILE A 64 -7.04 -19.41 -9.41
C ILE A 64 -6.73 -20.15 -10.72
N LEU A 65 -6.09 -21.32 -10.64
CA LEU A 65 -5.79 -22.15 -11.80
C LEU A 65 -7.05 -22.55 -12.55
N GLN A 66 -8.07 -23.05 -11.85
CA GLN A 66 -9.33 -23.48 -12.47
C GLN A 66 -10.15 -22.33 -13.06
N ARG A 67 -10.25 -21.20 -12.34
CA ARG A 67 -11.11 -20.08 -12.75
C ARG A 67 -10.50 -19.16 -13.76
N LYS A 68 -9.17 -18.97 -13.74
CA LYS A 68 -8.46 -17.97 -14.54
C LYS A 68 -7.42 -18.58 -15.49
N ASN A 69 -7.18 -19.88 -15.42
CA ASN A 69 -6.10 -20.56 -16.13
C ASN A 69 -4.71 -19.93 -15.82
N ILE A 70 -4.52 -19.48 -14.56
CA ILE A 70 -3.28 -18.88 -14.08
C ILE A 70 -2.68 -19.80 -13.02
N SER A 71 -1.43 -20.24 -13.24
CA SER A 71 -0.62 -20.91 -12.24
C SER A 71 0.20 -19.88 -11.47
N LEU A 72 -0.31 -19.46 -10.32
CA LEU A 72 0.36 -18.50 -9.44
C LEU A 72 1.33 -19.25 -8.52
N ARG A 73 2.63 -18.97 -8.59
CA ARG A 73 3.70 -19.68 -7.86
C ARG A 73 4.53 -18.74 -7.04
N ILE A 74 4.79 -19.07 -5.78
CA ILE A 74 5.79 -18.40 -4.96
C ILE A 74 7.12 -19.09 -5.24
N VAL A 75 8.03 -18.45 -5.97
CA VAL A 75 9.33 -19.01 -6.35
C VAL A 75 10.46 -18.57 -5.42
N ALA A 76 10.26 -17.51 -4.66
CA ALA A 76 11.19 -17.09 -3.63
C ALA A 76 10.47 -16.36 -2.48
N ILE A 77 10.98 -16.57 -1.27
CA ILE A 77 10.60 -15.85 -0.06
C ILE A 77 11.89 -15.32 0.56
N ALA A 78 11.97 -14.02 0.83
CA ALA A 78 13.14 -13.37 1.39
C ALA A 78 12.82 -12.53 2.63
N ASN A 79 13.77 -12.44 3.53
CA ASN A 79 13.85 -11.40 4.55
C ASN A 79 15.12 -10.57 4.31
N SER A 80 15.52 -9.72 5.26
CA SER A 80 16.72 -8.87 5.14
C SER A 80 18.05 -9.66 5.07
N GLN A 81 18.05 -10.93 5.44
CA GLN A 81 19.28 -11.72 5.58
C GLN A 81 19.31 -12.96 4.69
N LYS A 82 18.17 -13.62 4.51
CA LYS A 82 18.06 -14.93 3.87
C LYS A 82 16.98 -14.97 2.79
N ILE A 83 17.15 -15.91 1.85
CA ILE A 83 16.20 -16.20 0.79
C ILE A 83 16.01 -17.73 0.65
N LEU A 84 14.76 -18.16 0.61
CA LEU A 84 14.34 -19.50 0.20
C LEU A 84 13.91 -19.44 -1.25
N THR A 85 14.39 -20.35 -2.10
CA THR A 85 14.04 -20.39 -3.52
C THR A 85 13.58 -21.78 -3.95
N ALA A 86 12.55 -21.87 -4.80
CA ALA A 86 12.07 -23.12 -5.39
C ALA A 86 11.46 -22.86 -6.79
N ALA A 87 12.10 -23.34 -7.85
CA ALA A 87 11.68 -23.10 -9.23
C ALA A 87 10.30 -23.69 -9.56
N LYS A 88 9.87 -24.73 -8.85
CA LYS A 88 8.56 -25.37 -9.02
C LYS A 88 7.48 -24.74 -8.14
N GLY A 89 7.85 -23.82 -7.26
CA GLY A 89 7.00 -23.15 -6.30
C GLY A 89 7.17 -23.66 -4.86
N ILE A 90 7.03 -22.74 -3.92
CA ILE A 90 7.05 -22.96 -2.47
C ILE A 90 5.60 -23.22 -2.04
N GLY A 91 5.38 -24.25 -1.25
CA GLY A 91 4.05 -24.68 -0.79
C GLY A 91 3.89 -24.66 0.72
N LYS A 92 2.97 -25.48 1.23
CA LYS A 92 2.73 -25.66 2.67
C LYS A 92 4.01 -26.09 3.38
N GLY A 93 4.19 -25.68 4.62
CA GLY A 93 5.41 -25.91 5.40
C GLY A 93 6.58 -25.02 5.00
N TRP A 94 6.28 -23.88 4.38
CA TRP A 94 7.29 -22.93 3.92
C TRP A 94 8.12 -22.34 5.08
N GLU A 95 7.53 -22.21 6.27
CA GLU A 95 8.20 -21.70 7.46
C GLU A 95 9.39 -22.60 7.85
N GLU A 96 9.13 -23.89 7.99
CA GLU A 96 10.17 -24.87 8.33
C GLU A 96 11.22 -25.00 7.20
N ALA A 97 10.76 -24.96 5.94
CA ALA A 97 11.66 -24.95 4.79
C ALA A 97 12.55 -23.71 4.77
N PHE A 98 12.01 -22.54 5.12
CA PHE A 98 12.77 -21.29 5.20
C PHE A 98 13.87 -21.39 6.27
N GLU A 99 13.57 -21.90 7.46
CA GLU A 99 14.55 -22.02 8.55
C GLU A 99 15.67 -23.03 8.20
N ARG A 100 15.34 -24.10 7.51
CA ARG A 100 16.27 -25.18 7.17
C ARG A 100 17.11 -24.92 5.92
N GLU A 101 16.51 -24.34 4.88
CA GLU A 101 17.07 -24.34 3.51
C GLU A 101 17.40 -22.94 2.97
N ALA A 102 16.98 -21.86 3.67
CA ALA A 102 17.23 -20.51 3.19
C ALA A 102 18.73 -20.18 3.23
N VAL A 103 19.22 -19.60 2.15
CA VAL A 103 20.60 -19.16 1.98
C VAL A 103 20.73 -17.65 2.16
N PRO A 104 21.94 -17.09 2.36
CA PRO A 104 22.12 -15.63 2.44
C PRO A 104 21.53 -14.92 1.22
N TYR A 105 20.75 -13.87 1.48
CA TYR A 105 20.12 -13.05 0.44
C TYR A 105 21.06 -11.99 -0.10
N ASN A 106 21.17 -11.91 -1.42
CA ASN A 106 21.59 -10.73 -2.16
C ASN A 106 20.87 -10.71 -3.52
N PHE A 107 20.85 -9.55 -4.16
CA PHE A 107 20.14 -9.36 -5.43
C PHE A 107 20.69 -10.26 -6.55
N ASP A 108 22.00 -10.41 -6.65
CA ASP A 108 22.66 -11.21 -7.70
C ASP A 108 22.33 -12.71 -7.55
N THR A 109 22.27 -13.22 -6.32
CA THR A 109 21.83 -14.61 -6.04
C THR A 109 20.41 -14.86 -6.53
N LEU A 110 19.50 -13.90 -6.30
CA LEU A 110 18.13 -13.99 -6.82
C LEU A 110 18.11 -13.97 -8.34
N GLN A 111 18.83 -13.07 -8.99
CA GLN A 111 18.88 -13.00 -10.45
C GLN A 111 19.49 -14.26 -11.08
N ALA A 112 20.58 -14.76 -10.51
CA ALA A 112 21.19 -16.02 -10.96
C ALA A 112 20.22 -17.21 -10.85
N PHE A 113 19.43 -17.29 -9.79
CA PHE A 113 18.37 -18.29 -9.64
C PHE A 113 17.29 -18.15 -10.71
N VAL A 114 16.81 -16.93 -10.96
CA VAL A 114 15.79 -16.63 -11.99
C VAL A 114 16.28 -17.01 -13.38
N ASP A 115 17.51 -16.59 -13.73
CA ASP A 115 18.10 -16.84 -15.04
C ASP A 115 18.38 -18.34 -15.27
N LYS A 116 18.95 -19.02 -14.28
CA LYS A 116 19.21 -20.46 -14.32
C LYS A 116 17.94 -21.30 -14.57
N ASN A 117 16.82 -20.88 -13.99
CA ASN A 117 15.56 -21.61 -14.09
C ASN A 117 14.62 -21.03 -15.18
N HIS A 118 15.08 -20.05 -15.97
CA HIS A 118 14.32 -19.38 -17.04
C HIS A 118 12.93 -18.93 -16.58
N LEU A 119 12.85 -18.32 -15.39
CA LEU A 119 11.60 -17.85 -14.81
C LEU A 119 11.11 -16.59 -15.51
N GLU A 120 9.82 -16.56 -15.84
CA GLU A 120 9.16 -15.46 -16.55
C GLU A 120 7.96 -14.95 -15.76
N ASN A 121 7.37 -13.83 -16.21
CA ASN A 121 6.23 -13.20 -15.55
C ASN A 121 6.48 -13.02 -14.05
N LEU A 122 7.59 -12.37 -13.73
CA LEU A 122 8.07 -12.16 -12.37
C LEU A 122 7.33 -10.98 -11.73
N ILE A 123 6.84 -11.19 -10.52
CA ILE A 123 6.28 -10.13 -9.67
C ILE A 123 7.06 -10.10 -8.36
N ALA A 124 7.68 -8.98 -8.07
CA ALA A 124 8.27 -8.70 -6.77
C ALA A 124 7.19 -8.11 -5.85
N VAL A 125 6.99 -8.76 -4.71
CA VAL A 125 5.97 -8.36 -3.72
C VAL A 125 6.69 -7.86 -2.47
N ASP A 126 6.63 -6.55 -2.22
CA ASP A 126 7.19 -5.94 -1.02
C ASP A 126 6.15 -5.79 0.07
N VAL A 127 6.26 -6.62 1.09
CA VAL A 127 5.48 -6.58 2.33
C VAL A 127 6.38 -6.34 3.55
N THR A 128 7.49 -5.62 3.33
CA THR A 128 8.42 -5.22 4.39
C THR A 128 8.00 -3.88 5.01
N ALA A 129 8.49 -3.61 6.21
CA ALA A 129 8.48 -2.28 6.84
C ALA A 129 9.79 -1.50 6.59
N SER A 130 10.65 -1.98 5.70
CA SER A 130 11.99 -1.43 5.45
C SER A 130 11.92 -0.10 4.70
N LYS A 131 12.61 0.90 5.22
CA LYS A 131 12.75 2.22 4.56
C LYS A 131 13.73 2.17 3.37
N THR A 132 14.65 1.21 3.36
CA THR A 132 15.72 1.11 2.35
C THR A 132 15.44 0.06 1.27
N PHE A 133 14.46 -0.82 1.47
CA PHE A 133 14.17 -1.86 0.48
C PHE A 133 13.71 -1.28 -0.86
N VAL A 134 13.08 -0.11 -0.84
CA VAL A 134 12.61 0.60 -2.04
C VAL A 134 13.72 0.94 -3.03
N ASP A 135 14.98 1.02 -2.60
CA ASP A 135 16.15 1.23 -3.46
C ASP A 135 16.31 0.09 -4.49
N ASN A 136 15.74 -1.10 -4.20
CA ASN A 136 15.73 -2.25 -5.11
C ASN A 136 14.64 -2.18 -6.17
N TYR A 137 13.67 -1.26 -6.10
CA TYR A 137 12.54 -1.23 -7.03
C TYR A 137 12.99 -0.96 -8.48
N ILE A 138 13.84 0.04 -8.70
CA ILE A 138 14.36 0.35 -10.02
C ILE A 138 15.22 -0.79 -10.58
N PRO A 139 16.16 -1.40 -9.86
CA PRO A 139 16.85 -2.61 -10.27
C PRO A 139 15.91 -3.78 -10.62
N LEU A 140 14.89 -4.06 -9.80
CA LEU A 140 13.90 -5.11 -10.05
C LEU A 140 13.14 -4.86 -11.35
N ILE A 141 12.64 -3.64 -11.60
CA ILE A 141 11.94 -3.27 -12.82
C ILE A 141 12.83 -3.49 -14.04
N LYS A 142 14.09 -3.02 -13.98
CA LYS A 142 15.08 -3.20 -15.06
C LYS A 142 15.39 -4.67 -15.33
N SER A 143 15.31 -5.54 -14.32
CA SER A 143 15.46 -6.98 -14.42
C SER A 143 14.18 -7.73 -14.87
N GLY A 144 13.11 -6.99 -15.16
CA GLY A 144 11.89 -7.55 -15.76
C GLY A 144 10.77 -7.89 -14.78
N TYR A 145 10.83 -7.43 -13.53
CA TYR A 145 9.76 -7.63 -12.57
C TYR A 145 8.67 -6.57 -12.68
N ASP A 146 7.43 -7.01 -12.52
CA ASP A 146 6.34 -6.14 -12.05
C ASP A 146 6.41 -6.03 -10.52
N LEU A 147 5.84 -4.97 -9.95
CA LEU A 147 5.88 -4.71 -8.52
C LEU A 147 4.47 -4.74 -7.90
N VAL A 148 4.37 -5.32 -6.70
CA VAL A 148 3.21 -5.19 -5.81
C VAL A 148 3.73 -4.82 -4.44
N SER A 149 3.15 -3.83 -3.77
CA SER A 149 3.69 -3.40 -2.48
C SER A 149 2.63 -2.96 -1.48
N ALA A 150 2.78 -3.43 -0.24
CA ALA A 150 2.14 -2.86 0.94
C ALA A 150 3.00 -1.77 1.60
N ASN A 151 4.28 -1.68 1.24
CA ASN A 151 5.21 -0.68 1.76
C ASN A 151 4.93 0.69 1.11
N LYS A 152 4.59 1.68 1.93
CA LYS A 152 4.22 3.04 1.49
C LYS A 152 5.41 3.90 1.05
N ILE A 153 6.63 3.49 1.41
CA ILE A 153 7.83 4.34 1.30
C ILE A 153 8.05 4.83 -0.13
N ALA A 154 8.01 3.93 -1.13
CA ALA A 154 8.26 4.29 -2.53
C ALA A 154 7.32 5.40 -3.06
N ASN A 155 6.11 5.49 -2.50
CA ASN A 155 5.12 6.48 -2.88
C ASN A 155 5.13 7.75 -2.00
N THR A 156 5.99 7.82 -0.97
CA THR A 156 6.00 8.90 0.03
C THR A 156 7.37 9.55 0.26
N ILE A 157 8.45 8.99 -0.30
CA ILE A 157 9.77 9.64 -0.34
C ILE A 157 9.80 10.74 -1.39
N SER A 158 10.97 11.32 -1.68
CA SER A 158 11.10 12.46 -2.58
C SER A 158 10.32 12.30 -3.89
N PHE A 159 9.72 13.37 -4.36
CA PHE A 159 8.99 13.38 -5.63
C PHE A 159 9.89 13.02 -6.81
N SER A 160 11.17 13.38 -6.74
CA SER A 160 12.16 13.01 -7.78
C SER A 160 12.30 11.47 -7.91
N PHE A 161 12.38 10.74 -6.81
CA PHE A 161 12.39 9.27 -6.85
C PHE A 161 11.06 8.71 -7.39
N TYR A 162 9.94 9.25 -6.94
CA TYR A 162 8.61 8.87 -7.44
C TYR A 162 8.53 9.00 -8.96
N GLN A 163 8.98 10.14 -9.51
CA GLN A 163 9.01 10.38 -10.95
C GLN A 163 9.96 9.41 -11.68
N GLU A 164 11.16 9.16 -11.15
CA GLU A 164 12.11 8.19 -11.72
C GLU A 164 11.53 6.80 -11.77
N LEU A 165 10.86 6.36 -10.69
CA LEU A 165 10.17 5.08 -10.60
C LEU A 165 9.08 4.95 -11.70
N ARG A 166 8.21 5.96 -11.86
CA ARG A 166 7.15 5.99 -12.89
C ARG A 166 7.73 5.98 -14.30
N LYS A 167 8.77 6.77 -14.54
CA LYS A 167 9.49 6.79 -15.83
C LYS A 167 10.09 5.42 -16.14
N THR A 168 10.69 4.76 -15.17
CA THR A 168 11.30 3.43 -15.33
C THR A 168 10.23 2.38 -15.63
N LEU A 169 9.11 2.38 -14.91
CA LEU A 169 7.97 1.49 -15.17
C LEU A 169 7.48 1.63 -16.62
N LYS A 170 7.28 2.86 -17.09
CA LYS A 170 6.86 3.13 -18.47
C LYS A 170 7.90 2.66 -19.49
N GLN A 171 9.19 2.93 -19.25
CA GLN A 171 10.29 2.55 -20.15
C GLN A 171 10.41 1.02 -20.30
N TYR A 172 10.23 0.26 -19.21
CA TYR A 172 10.35 -1.19 -19.19
C TYR A 172 9.03 -1.91 -19.37
N GLN A 173 7.92 -1.18 -19.57
CA GLN A 173 6.56 -1.70 -19.71
C GLN A 173 6.18 -2.60 -18.53
N LYS A 174 6.45 -2.13 -17.31
CA LYS A 174 6.15 -2.81 -16.07
C LYS A 174 5.10 -2.09 -15.26
N THR A 175 4.43 -2.83 -14.39
CA THR A 175 3.34 -2.35 -13.55
C THR A 175 3.80 -2.28 -12.09
N TYR A 176 3.29 -1.31 -11.36
CA TYR A 176 3.41 -1.19 -9.92
C TYR A 176 2.03 -1.02 -9.29
N LEU A 177 1.62 -1.98 -8.46
CA LEU A 177 0.34 -2.00 -7.76
C LEU A 177 0.58 -1.86 -6.25
N TYR A 178 -0.19 -0.98 -5.60
CA TYR A 178 -0.03 -0.65 -4.18
C TYR A 178 -1.36 -0.24 -3.53
N GLU A 179 -2.46 -0.88 -3.90
CA GLU A 179 -3.80 -0.61 -3.38
C GLU A 179 -3.86 -0.57 -1.85
N THR A 180 -3.17 -1.51 -1.20
CA THR A 180 -3.13 -1.61 0.26
C THR A 180 -2.36 -0.49 0.97
N ASN A 181 -1.72 0.42 0.23
CA ASN A 181 -1.05 1.58 0.82
C ASN A 181 -2.05 2.55 1.46
N VAL A 182 -3.26 2.66 0.91
CA VAL A 182 -4.33 3.52 1.44
C VAL A 182 -5.65 2.75 1.46
N GLY A 183 -6.38 2.82 2.57
CA GLY A 183 -7.70 2.20 2.67
C GLY A 183 -7.70 0.69 2.94
N ALA A 184 -6.57 0.11 3.31
CA ALA A 184 -6.41 -1.33 3.57
C ALA A 184 -6.92 -2.21 2.40
N GLY A 185 -8.08 -2.85 2.54
CA GLY A 185 -8.69 -3.69 1.50
C GLY A 185 -9.73 -2.97 0.62
N LEU A 186 -9.96 -1.68 0.83
CA LEU A 186 -10.88 -0.89 0.00
C LEU A 186 -10.21 -0.52 -1.33
N PRO A 187 -10.93 -0.57 -2.47
CA PRO A 187 -10.38 -0.24 -3.78
C PRO A 187 -10.34 1.29 -4.00
N LEU A 188 -9.62 2.01 -3.14
CA LEU A 188 -9.59 3.47 -3.16
C LEU A 188 -8.69 4.03 -4.27
N ILE A 189 -7.47 3.52 -4.38
CA ILE A 189 -6.50 3.96 -5.39
C ILE A 189 -7.01 3.61 -6.79
N ASP A 190 -7.52 2.40 -6.99
CA ASP A 190 -8.09 2.00 -8.28
C ASP A 190 -9.33 2.81 -8.65
N THR A 191 -10.18 3.19 -7.67
CA THR A 191 -11.33 4.08 -7.90
C THR A 191 -10.87 5.46 -8.34
N ILE A 192 -9.89 6.06 -7.65
CA ILE A 192 -9.34 7.37 -8.02
C ILE A 192 -8.71 7.34 -9.41
N ARG A 193 -7.93 6.29 -9.73
CA ARG A 193 -7.36 6.11 -11.07
C ARG A 193 -8.43 5.99 -12.15
N LEU A 194 -9.48 5.21 -11.89
CA LEU A 194 -10.55 5.02 -12.84
C LEU A 194 -11.26 6.35 -13.14
N LEU A 195 -11.59 7.13 -12.13
CA LEU A 195 -12.18 8.45 -12.27
C LEU A 195 -11.25 9.40 -13.03
N HIS A 196 -10.00 9.51 -12.61
CA HIS A 196 -9.01 10.40 -13.23
C HIS A 196 -8.74 10.04 -14.71
N HIS A 197 -8.56 8.73 -15.01
CA HIS A 197 -8.33 8.27 -16.39
C HIS A 197 -9.57 8.37 -17.29
N SER A 198 -10.77 8.36 -16.72
CA SER A 198 -12.02 8.60 -17.49
C SER A 198 -12.26 10.08 -17.80
N GLY A 199 -11.40 10.97 -17.33
CA GLY A 199 -11.51 12.40 -17.51
C GLY A 199 -12.43 13.10 -16.49
N GLU A 200 -12.80 12.40 -15.41
CA GLU A 200 -13.53 13.00 -14.31
C GLU A 200 -12.61 13.90 -13.49
N ASN A 201 -13.04 15.13 -13.25
CA ASN A 201 -12.29 16.08 -12.44
C ASN A 201 -12.61 15.88 -10.95
N ILE A 202 -11.67 15.29 -10.21
CA ILE A 202 -11.76 15.16 -8.75
C ILE A 202 -11.45 16.52 -8.13
N THR A 203 -12.36 17.02 -7.28
CA THR A 203 -12.24 18.35 -6.65
C THR A 203 -11.85 18.29 -5.18
N ARG A 204 -12.09 17.15 -4.52
CA ARG A 204 -11.72 16.93 -3.11
C ARG A 204 -11.70 15.44 -2.79
N ILE A 205 -10.78 15.04 -1.90
CA ILE A 205 -10.82 13.72 -1.27
C ILE A 205 -10.72 13.93 0.23
N LYS A 206 -11.70 13.42 0.98
CA LYS A 206 -11.76 13.56 2.43
C LYS A 206 -12.06 12.21 3.06
N GLY A 207 -11.47 11.88 4.22
CA GLY A 207 -11.76 10.58 4.81
C GLY A 207 -11.08 10.32 6.16
N ILE A 208 -11.44 9.18 6.73
CA ILE A 208 -10.84 8.61 7.94
C ILE A 208 -9.87 7.52 7.49
N PHE A 209 -8.58 7.76 7.64
CA PHE A 209 -7.48 6.95 7.09
C PHE A 209 -6.83 6.00 8.09
N SER A 210 -7.11 6.16 9.39
CA SER A 210 -6.51 5.38 10.47
C SER A 210 -7.57 4.65 11.28
N GLY A 211 -7.50 3.32 11.34
CA GLY A 211 -8.38 2.52 12.18
C GLY A 211 -8.20 2.82 13.67
N THR A 212 -6.97 3.01 14.13
CA THR A 212 -6.65 3.40 15.51
C THR A 212 -7.32 4.71 15.91
N LEU A 213 -7.12 5.76 15.11
CA LEU A 213 -7.68 7.08 15.40
C LEU A 213 -9.21 7.10 15.19
N SER A 214 -9.73 6.30 14.26
CA SER A 214 -11.17 6.08 14.12
C SER A 214 -11.74 5.50 15.41
N TYR A 215 -11.16 4.42 15.92
CA TYR A 215 -11.59 3.82 17.18
C TYR A 215 -11.55 4.81 18.35
N LEU A 216 -10.42 5.52 18.50
CA LEU A 216 -10.24 6.50 19.60
C LEU A 216 -11.34 7.56 19.60
N PHE A 217 -11.56 8.24 18.48
CA PHE A 217 -12.53 9.33 18.40
C PHE A 217 -13.97 8.89 18.30
N ASN A 218 -14.26 7.69 17.78
CA ASN A 218 -15.58 7.07 17.87
C ASN A 218 -15.97 6.80 19.33
N THR A 219 -15.08 6.14 20.05
CA THR A 219 -15.31 5.78 21.47
C THR A 219 -15.38 7.03 22.35
N PHE A 220 -14.41 7.96 22.19
CA PHE A 220 -14.38 9.20 22.98
C PHE A 220 -15.60 10.09 22.75
N SER A 221 -16.13 10.14 21.52
CA SER A 221 -17.35 10.92 21.22
C SER A 221 -18.64 10.24 21.68
N ALA A 222 -18.65 8.90 21.82
CA ALA A 222 -19.85 8.14 22.18
C ALA A 222 -19.98 7.89 23.69
N GLU A 223 -18.84 7.78 24.39
CA GLU A 223 -18.80 7.41 25.81
C GLU A 223 -18.41 8.60 26.66
N ASP A 224 -18.93 8.61 27.90
CA ASP A 224 -18.56 9.60 28.92
C ASP A 224 -17.35 9.10 29.72
N LYS A 225 -16.20 9.01 29.00
CA LYS A 225 -14.92 8.54 29.55
C LYS A 225 -13.82 9.56 29.30
N PRO A 226 -12.83 9.66 30.21
CA PRO A 226 -11.60 10.43 29.94
C PRO A 226 -10.88 9.89 28.71
N PHE A 227 -10.19 10.78 27.96
CA PHE A 227 -9.44 10.37 26.76
C PHE A 227 -8.34 9.36 27.08
N SER A 228 -7.67 9.50 28.22
CA SER A 228 -6.63 8.56 28.69
C SER A 228 -7.16 7.12 28.86
N GLU A 229 -8.39 6.96 29.35
CA GLU A 229 -9.01 5.64 29.51
C GLU A 229 -9.30 5.01 28.15
N VAL A 230 -9.82 5.78 27.21
CA VAL A 230 -10.06 5.32 25.83
C VAL A 230 -8.77 4.92 25.15
N LEU A 231 -7.71 5.74 25.30
CA LEU A 231 -6.39 5.47 24.74
C LEU A 231 -5.76 4.22 25.38
N GLN A 232 -5.82 4.08 26.70
CA GLN A 232 -5.33 2.89 27.41
C GLN A 232 -6.05 1.63 26.97
N HIS A 233 -7.36 1.71 26.73
CA HIS A 233 -8.13 0.58 26.20
C HIS A 233 -7.68 0.22 24.78
N ALA A 234 -7.43 1.22 23.93
CA ALA A 234 -6.93 0.97 22.57
C ALA A 234 -5.56 0.26 22.59
N ILE A 235 -4.65 0.70 23.48
CA ILE A 235 -3.34 0.07 23.68
C ILE A 235 -3.50 -1.41 24.10
N ASN A 236 -4.30 -1.66 25.14
CA ASN A 236 -4.50 -3.00 25.70
C ASN A 236 -5.18 -3.95 24.71
N SER A 237 -5.99 -3.41 23.81
CA SER A 237 -6.71 -4.17 22.77
C SER A 237 -5.89 -4.36 21.47
N GLY A 238 -4.68 -3.81 21.42
CA GLY A 238 -3.80 -3.95 20.25
C GLY A 238 -4.23 -3.12 19.04
N TYR A 239 -4.99 -2.05 19.24
CA TYR A 239 -5.36 -1.12 18.17
C TYR A 239 -4.24 -0.15 17.83
N THR A 240 -3.29 0.09 18.75
CA THR A 240 -2.16 1.00 18.53
C THR A 240 -0.90 0.25 18.13
N GLU A 241 0.03 0.97 17.51
CA GLU A 241 1.42 0.52 17.40
C GLU A 241 2.04 0.35 18.80
N PRO A 242 3.17 -0.37 18.93
CA PRO A 242 3.86 -0.54 20.23
C PRO A 242 4.18 0.79 20.93
N ASP A 243 4.51 1.82 20.17
CA ASP A 243 4.55 3.19 20.62
C ASP A 243 3.31 3.94 20.11
N PRO A 244 2.32 4.25 20.95
CA PRO A 244 1.08 4.91 20.51
C PRO A 244 1.31 6.30 19.89
N ARG A 245 2.48 6.89 20.11
CA ARG A 245 2.85 8.17 19.49
C ARG A 245 2.97 8.07 17.98
N GLU A 246 3.30 6.90 17.43
CA GLU A 246 3.35 6.66 15.99
C GLU A 246 1.98 6.84 15.33
N ASP A 247 0.89 6.46 16.03
CA ASP A 247 -0.48 6.70 15.58
C ASP A 247 -0.90 8.16 15.81
N LEU A 248 -0.68 8.66 17.03
CA LEU A 248 -1.18 9.97 17.48
C LEU A 248 -0.48 11.17 16.80
N CYS A 249 0.74 10.98 16.27
CA CYS A 249 1.41 12.04 15.50
C CYS A 249 0.75 12.34 14.15
N GLY A 250 -0.11 11.45 13.64
CA GLY A 250 -0.82 11.63 12.37
C GLY A 250 0.00 11.42 11.10
N ASN A 251 1.28 11.06 11.22
CA ASN A 251 2.17 10.93 10.06
C ASN A 251 1.73 9.85 9.07
N ASP A 252 1.15 8.73 9.54
CA ASP A 252 0.63 7.69 8.64
C ASP A 252 -0.55 8.20 7.80
N VAL A 253 -1.44 8.99 8.40
CA VAL A 253 -2.54 9.66 7.70
C VAL A 253 -2.00 10.65 6.66
N GLY A 254 -1.01 11.46 7.04
CA GLY A 254 -0.34 12.38 6.13
C GLY A 254 0.31 11.69 4.93
N ARG A 255 0.98 10.54 5.15
CA ARG A 255 1.55 9.74 4.06
C ARG A 255 0.48 9.19 3.12
N LYS A 256 -0.63 8.71 3.66
CA LYS A 256 -1.75 8.23 2.85
C LYS A 256 -2.35 9.34 2.00
N LEU A 257 -2.51 10.53 2.57
CA LEU A 257 -3.02 11.69 1.85
C LEU A 257 -2.06 12.12 0.72
N LEU A 258 -0.75 12.09 0.96
CA LEU A 258 0.28 12.36 -0.05
C LEU A 258 0.21 11.34 -1.21
N ILE A 259 -0.03 10.06 -0.92
CA ILE A 259 -0.19 9.04 -1.96
C ILE A 259 -1.36 9.40 -2.87
N LEU A 260 -2.49 9.82 -2.30
CA LEU A 260 -3.67 10.19 -3.10
C LEU A 260 -3.41 11.46 -3.94
N ALA A 261 -2.69 12.44 -3.41
CA ALA A 261 -2.28 13.61 -4.17
C ALA A 261 -1.42 13.21 -5.39
N ARG A 262 -0.50 12.27 -5.21
CA ARG A 262 0.35 11.75 -6.28
C ARG A 262 -0.39 10.91 -7.31
N GLU A 263 -1.52 10.29 -6.96
CA GLU A 263 -2.42 9.63 -7.93
C GLU A 263 -3.13 10.65 -8.84
N LEU A 264 -3.24 11.90 -8.41
CA LEU A 264 -3.77 13.02 -9.20
C LEU A 264 -2.66 13.83 -9.89
N ASP A 265 -1.49 13.23 -10.10
CA ASP A 265 -0.32 13.83 -10.74
C ASP A 265 0.24 15.07 -10.02
N LEU A 266 -0.11 15.29 -8.74
CA LEU A 266 0.40 16.40 -7.94
C LEU A 266 1.81 16.11 -7.42
N GLY A 267 2.68 17.10 -7.48
CA GLY A 267 4.12 17.01 -7.15
C GLY A 267 4.46 17.32 -5.68
N ASN A 268 3.51 17.21 -4.78
CA ASN A 268 3.72 17.53 -3.36
C ASN A 268 4.75 16.61 -2.69
N GLU A 269 5.43 17.19 -1.70
CA GLU A 269 6.31 16.49 -0.77
C GLU A 269 5.60 16.28 0.58
N PHE A 270 6.14 15.40 1.43
CA PHE A 270 5.54 15.15 2.74
C PHE A 270 5.52 16.38 3.63
N THR A 271 6.46 17.29 3.43
CA THR A 271 6.54 18.56 4.13
C THR A 271 5.41 19.55 3.81
N ASP A 272 4.71 19.33 2.69
CA ASP A 272 3.57 20.16 2.29
C ASP A 272 2.27 19.75 3.00
N VAL A 273 2.28 18.58 3.67
CA VAL A 273 1.13 18.10 4.44
C VAL A 273 1.08 18.78 5.80
N LYS A 274 0.01 19.51 6.06
CA LYS A 274 -0.23 20.14 7.38
C LYS A 274 -0.86 19.12 8.30
N ILE A 275 -0.13 18.69 9.32
CA ILE A 275 -0.57 17.64 10.25
C ILE A 275 -0.78 18.25 11.64
N GLN A 276 -2.00 18.15 12.14
CA GLN A 276 -2.27 18.40 13.56
C GLN A 276 -1.80 17.19 14.37
N ASN A 277 -0.67 17.33 15.05
CA ASN A 277 -0.20 16.34 15.99
C ASN A 277 -1.13 16.28 17.20
N LEU A 278 -1.64 15.11 17.52
CA LEU A 278 -2.58 14.92 18.64
C LEU A 278 -1.89 14.83 20.00
N ILE A 279 -0.56 14.73 20.02
CA ILE A 279 0.23 14.61 21.25
C ILE A 279 0.55 16.00 21.77
N PRO A 280 0.26 16.32 23.06
CA PRO A 280 0.76 17.52 23.71
C PRO A 280 2.27 17.67 23.51
N GLU A 281 2.74 18.88 23.24
CA GLU A 281 4.12 19.13 22.81
C GLU A 281 5.17 18.51 23.74
N HIS A 282 4.98 18.65 25.03
CA HIS A 282 5.88 18.16 26.08
C HIS A 282 5.85 16.62 26.29
N LEU A 283 4.98 15.89 25.59
CA LEU A 283 4.89 14.41 25.60
C LEU A 283 5.40 13.76 24.31
N ARG A 284 5.85 14.56 23.34
CA ARG A 284 6.30 14.04 22.03
C ARG A 284 7.66 13.34 22.10
N GLU A 285 8.47 13.68 23.09
CA GLU A 285 9.82 13.16 23.29
C GLU A 285 9.90 12.32 24.59
N GLY A 286 10.98 11.56 24.75
CA GLY A 286 11.19 10.70 25.92
C GLY A 286 10.91 9.23 25.64
N SER A 287 10.99 8.41 26.70
CA SER A 287 10.75 6.96 26.57
C SER A 287 9.24 6.65 26.39
N VAL A 288 8.95 5.46 25.88
CA VAL A 288 7.57 4.98 25.75
C VAL A 288 6.96 4.77 27.14
N GLU A 289 7.76 4.28 28.08
CA GLU A 289 7.36 4.05 29.47
C GLU A 289 6.95 5.37 30.17
N ASP A 290 7.71 6.44 30.00
CA ASP A 290 7.38 7.75 30.54
C ASP A 290 6.08 8.30 29.92
N PHE A 291 5.92 8.14 28.62
CA PHE A 291 4.70 8.51 27.91
C PHE A 291 3.46 7.80 28.47
N LEU A 292 3.56 6.48 28.64
CA LEU A 292 2.44 5.66 29.15
C LEU A 292 2.04 5.99 30.58
N GLN A 293 2.96 6.51 31.41
CA GLN A 293 2.66 6.96 32.79
C GLN A 293 1.95 8.32 32.85
N ARG A 294 1.93 9.06 31.74
CA ARG A 294 1.43 10.44 31.68
C ARG A 294 0.20 10.60 30.77
N LEU A 295 -0.51 9.52 30.46
CA LEU A 295 -1.70 9.56 29.60
C LEU A 295 -2.81 10.47 30.14
N ASP A 296 -2.90 10.66 31.46
CA ASP A 296 -3.89 11.53 32.07
C ASP A 296 -3.75 13.01 31.65
N GLU A 297 -2.59 13.42 31.17
CA GLU A 297 -2.36 14.76 30.65
C GLU A 297 -3.12 15.07 29.35
N PHE A 298 -3.62 14.04 28.67
CA PHE A 298 -4.52 14.20 27.52
C PHE A 298 -5.95 14.60 27.94
N ASN A 299 -6.36 14.35 29.18
CA ASN A 299 -7.76 14.49 29.57
C ASN A 299 -8.27 15.92 29.46
N ALA A 300 -7.57 16.87 30.06
CA ALA A 300 -8.04 18.26 30.08
C ALA A 300 -8.13 18.89 28.68
N PRO A 301 -7.12 18.80 27.79
CA PRO A 301 -7.22 19.33 26.42
C PRO A 301 -8.35 18.70 25.62
N TYR A 302 -8.50 17.37 25.68
CA TYR A 302 -9.50 16.68 24.89
C TYR A 302 -10.92 16.87 25.44
N GLN A 303 -11.07 17.02 26.74
CA GLN A 303 -12.36 17.38 27.34
C GLN A 303 -12.82 18.76 26.88
N GLN A 304 -11.94 19.74 26.84
CA GLN A 304 -12.24 21.06 26.31
C GLN A 304 -12.69 21.03 24.84
N ILE A 305 -11.99 20.22 24.01
CA ILE A 305 -12.37 20.03 22.60
C ILE A 305 -13.76 19.38 22.49
N LYS A 306 -14.05 18.37 23.34
CA LYS A 306 -15.34 17.69 23.37
C LYS A 306 -16.48 18.63 23.78
N GLU A 307 -16.26 19.48 24.79
CA GLU A 307 -17.24 20.44 25.28
C GLU A 307 -17.49 21.60 24.31
N ALA A 308 -16.51 21.96 23.51
CA ALA A 308 -16.60 23.03 22.53
C ALA A 308 -17.35 22.60 21.22
N GLN A 309 -17.78 21.34 21.11
CA GLN A 309 -18.51 20.88 19.92
C GLN A 309 -19.92 21.47 19.84
N GLU A 310 -20.39 21.64 18.62
CA GLU A 310 -21.79 21.93 18.38
C GLU A 310 -22.69 20.74 18.78
N PRO A 311 -23.95 20.99 19.15
CA PRO A 311 -24.90 19.91 19.41
C PRO A 311 -24.98 18.94 18.22
N ASP A 312 -25.12 17.64 18.52
CA ASP A 312 -25.18 16.56 17.52
C ASP A 312 -23.94 16.41 16.61
N HIS A 313 -22.80 16.95 17.02
CA HIS A 313 -21.53 16.72 16.36
C HIS A 313 -20.71 15.66 17.09
N VAL A 314 -19.75 15.09 16.35
CA VAL A 314 -18.77 14.10 16.84
C VAL A 314 -17.39 14.42 16.29
N LEU A 315 -16.35 14.04 17.05
CA LEU A 315 -14.96 14.25 16.66
C LEU A 315 -14.49 13.16 15.69
N ARG A 316 -13.77 13.57 14.65
CA ARG A 316 -13.13 12.65 13.69
C ARG A 316 -11.75 13.18 13.30
N TYR A 317 -10.76 12.30 13.24
CA TYR A 317 -9.44 12.65 12.72
C TYR A 317 -9.42 12.35 11.22
N VAL A 318 -9.27 13.38 10.43
CA VAL A 318 -9.57 13.36 8.99
C VAL A 318 -8.35 13.82 8.20
N GLY A 319 -8.08 13.14 7.09
CA GLY A 319 -7.26 13.65 6.01
C GLY A 319 -8.17 14.32 4.96
N ASP A 320 -7.78 15.48 4.47
CA ASP A 320 -8.53 16.31 3.55
C ASP A 320 -7.61 16.89 2.47
N LEU A 321 -7.76 16.39 1.25
CA LEU A 321 -7.10 16.87 0.05
C LEU A 321 -8.08 17.77 -0.70
N HIS A 322 -7.82 19.07 -0.73
CA HIS A 322 -8.78 20.05 -1.22
C HIS A 322 -8.08 21.28 -1.85
N GLY A 323 -8.86 22.26 -2.27
CA GLY A 323 -8.37 23.43 -2.99
C GLY A 323 -8.44 23.23 -4.50
N ASP A 324 -7.59 23.90 -5.26
CA ASP A 324 -7.50 23.69 -6.70
C ASP A 324 -6.54 22.52 -6.98
N LEU A 325 -7.11 21.36 -7.32
CA LEU A 325 -6.35 20.13 -7.61
C LEU A 325 -5.72 20.11 -9.00
N ALA A 326 -5.88 21.17 -9.80
CA ALA A 326 -5.20 21.29 -11.09
C ALA A 326 -3.72 21.66 -10.96
N SER A 327 -3.27 22.09 -9.77
CA SER A 327 -1.91 22.52 -9.52
C SER A 327 -1.38 22.15 -8.14
N THR A 328 -0.16 21.64 -8.09
CA THR A 328 0.55 21.34 -6.84
C THR A 328 0.65 22.56 -5.90
N ASN A 329 0.73 23.77 -6.44
CA ASN A 329 0.92 24.99 -5.63
C ASN A 329 -0.38 25.49 -4.97
N THR A 330 -1.53 25.05 -5.44
CA THR A 330 -2.86 25.51 -4.98
C THR A 330 -3.61 24.47 -4.17
N VAL A 331 -3.19 23.22 -4.25
CA VAL A 331 -3.74 22.12 -3.45
C VAL A 331 -3.34 22.24 -1.98
N GLN A 332 -4.23 21.86 -1.09
CA GLN A 332 -4.01 21.78 0.34
C GLN A 332 -4.17 20.33 0.82
N LEU A 333 -3.24 19.88 1.64
CA LEU A 333 -3.22 18.57 2.26
C LEU A 333 -3.27 18.77 3.78
N ASP A 334 -4.44 18.66 4.35
CA ASP A 334 -4.68 18.90 5.76
C ASP A 334 -5.05 17.59 6.49
N VAL A 335 -4.42 17.37 7.64
CA VAL A 335 -4.71 16.24 8.51
C VAL A 335 -5.04 16.83 9.89
N SER A 336 -6.28 16.69 10.33
CA SER A 336 -6.72 17.37 11.55
C SER A 336 -7.90 16.67 12.25
N LEU A 337 -8.05 16.97 13.53
CA LEU A 337 -9.22 16.61 14.30
C LEU A 337 -10.34 17.63 14.00
N VAL A 338 -11.45 17.14 13.49
CA VAL A 338 -12.60 17.96 13.09
C VAL A 338 -13.87 17.54 13.81
N SER A 339 -14.76 18.49 14.01
CA SER A 339 -16.13 18.27 14.48
C SER A 339 -17.05 18.15 13.27
N VAL A 340 -17.77 17.02 13.17
CA VAL A 340 -18.66 16.74 12.04
C VAL A 340 -20.07 16.39 12.53
N PRO A 341 -21.13 16.69 11.78
CA PRO A 341 -22.49 16.28 12.12
C PRO A 341 -22.58 14.75 12.29
N ARG A 342 -23.22 14.29 13.35
CA ARG A 342 -23.38 12.87 13.66
C ARG A 342 -24.10 12.09 12.54
N ASN A 343 -24.99 12.74 11.80
CA ASN A 343 -25.71 12.15 10.67
C ASN A 343 -24.99 12.22 9.33
N SER A 344 -23.78 12.82 9.27
CA SER A 344 -22.95 12.80 8.06
C SER A 344 -22.30 11.42 7.86
N ALA A 345 -21.81 11.14 6.64
CA ALA A 345 -21.12 9.89 6.33
C ALA A 345 -19.93 9.66 7.28
N LEU A 346 -19.09 10.67 7.49
CA LEU A 346 -17.98 10.63 8.46
C LEU A 346 -18.47 10.45 9.90
N GLY A 347 -19.60 11.08 10.26
CA GLY A 347 -20.17 11.01 11.62
C GLY A 347 -20.74 9.64 11.97
N GLN A 348 -21.21 8.89 10.98
CA GLN A 348 -21.83 7.55 11.17
C GLN A 348 -20.82 6.40 11.26
N VAL A 349 -19.55 6.64 10.97
CA VAL A 349 -18.49 5.62 11.09
C VAL A 349 -18.40 5.11 12.53
N LYS A 350 -18.21 3.80 12.69
CA LYS A 350 -18.15 3.13 13.99
C LYS A 350 -16.87 2.33 14.17
N GLY A 351 -16.46 2.16 15.42
CA GLY A 351 -15.30 1.36 15.76
C GLY A 351 -14.02 1.83 15.06
N ALA A 352 -13.31 0.92 14.42
CA ALA A 352 -12.06 1.16 13.71
C ALA A 352 -12.25 1.28 12.18
N ASP A 353 -13.48 1.46 11.71
CA ASP A 353 -13.78 1.53 10.29
C ASP A 353 -13.22 2.79 9.64
N SER A 354 -12.97 2.70 8.33
CA SER A 354 -12.54 3.81 7.48
C SER A 354 -13.64 4.16 6.49
N ILE A 355 -13.67 5.43 6.07
CA ILE A 355 -14.58 5.94 5.04
C ILE A 355 -13.88 7.01 4.23
N PHE A 356 -14.22 7.09 2.95
CA PHE A 356 -13.67 8.08 2.03
C PHE A 356 -14.79 8.74 1.24
N GLU A 357 -14.74 10.05 1.13
CA GLU A 357 -15.62 10.89 0.33
C GLU A 357 -14.81 11.45 -0.84
N ILE A 358 -15.15 11.06 -2.07
CA ILE A 358 -14.51 11.55 -3.30
C ILE A 358 -15.49 12.50 -3.98
N TYR A 359 -15.17 13.77 -3.99
CA TYR A 359 -15.96 14.82 -4.66
C TYR A 359 -15.43 15.02 -6.06
N THR A 360 -16.34 15.17 -7.02
CA THR A 360 -15.99 15.40 -8.42
C THR A 360 -16.84 16.52 -9.00
N GLU A 361 -16.39 17.10 -10.11
CA GLU A 361 -17.10 18.17 -10.76
C GLU A 361 -18.50 17.73 -11.23
N SER A 362 -18.60 16.51 -11.78
CA SER A 362 -19.87 15.99 -12.30
C SER A 362 -20.90 15.68 -11.20
N TYR A 363 -20.47 15.31 -10.00
CA TYR A 363 -21.36 14.96 -8.88
C TYR A 363 -21.57 16.12 -7.88
N GLY A 364 -20.81 17.22 -8.01
CA GLY A 364 -20.93 18.42 -7.16
C GLY A 364 -20.76 18.12 -5.69
N ASP A 365 -21.76 18.50 -4.88
CA ASP A 365 -21.72 18.31 -3.41
C ASP A 365 -22.07 16.89 -2.94
N ASN A 366 -22.38 15.97 -3.86
CA ASN A 366 -22.69 14.57 -3.54
C ASN A 366 -21.46 13.69 -3.79
N PRO A 367 -20.68 13.35 -2.75
CA PRO A 367 -19.47 12.55 -2.95
C PRO A 367 -19.80 11.09 -3.27
N ILE A 368 -18.86 10.44 -3.95
CA ILE A 368 -18.77 8.97 -3.97
C ILE A 368 -18.22 8.55 -2.61
N VAL A 369 -18.92 7.65 -1.93
CA VAL A 369 -18.58 7.21 -0.57
C VAL A 369 -18.26 5.73 -0.55
#